data_6c509ee6ef4a7f94849afbed488709ce
#
_entry.id   6c509ee6ef4a7f94849afbed488709ce
#
_cell.length_a   1.000
_cell.length_b   1.000
_cell.length_c   1.000
_cell.angle_alpha   90.00
_cell.angle_beta   90.00
_cell.angle_gamma   90.00
#
_symmetry.space_group_name_H-M   'P 1'
#
loop_
_entity.id
_entity.type
_entity.pdbx_description
1 polymer ?
#
loop_
_entity_poly.entity_id
_entity_poly.type
_entity_poly.pdbx_seq_one_letter_code
_entity_poly.pdbx_strand_id
1 'polypeptide(L)'
;ASIGISGGRIVAVGRGGNPDTTDGIDFVIGTNTIVINGEGLIATAGAVDTHVHLLSPRVMEAALASGVTTVIGQEFGPFWGVGVNASGPLRTAYAAFDAYPINVGLLGRGSASRRGSFLEGLEGGVLGFKVHEDTGASLRAFDTALHLADEFDVQVAVHTDGLNEGLSVSDTLAVSAGRVFHAFHVEGC
;
A
#
# COMPACT_ATOMS: atom_id res chain seq x y z
N ALA A 1 22.70 -20.56 -2.90
CA ALA A 1 21.77 -20.93 -3.99
C ALA A 1 21.67 -19.79 -4.97
N SER A 2 21.37 -20.10 -6.22
CA SER A 2 21.03 -19.13 -7.25
C SER A 2 19.50 -19.03 -7.36
N ILE A 3 19.02 -17.88 -7.78
CA ILE A 3 17.58 -17.62 -8.00
C ILE A 3 17.40 -17.28 -9.48
N GLY A 4 16.64 -18.12 -10.20
CA GLY A 4 16.28 -17.87 -11.60
C GLY A 4 15.00 -17.04 -11.68
N ILE A 5 15.03 -15.94 -12.45
CA ILE A 5 13.88 -15.07 -12.66
C ILE A 5 13.60 -14.97 -14.16
N SER A 6 12.35 -15.16 -14.54
CA SER A 6 11.87 -15.01 -15.91
C SER A 6 10.44 -14.50 -15.92
N GLY A 7 10.14 -13.55 -16.81
CA GLY A 7 8.80 -12.97 -16.91
C GLY A 7 8.30 -12.33 -15.61
N GLY A 8 9.19 -11.75 -14.80
CA GLY A 8 8.84 -11.13 -13.52
C GLY A 8 8.52 -12.12 -12.39
N ARG A 9 8.83 -13.40 -12.57
CA ARG A 9 8.56 -14.45 -11.57
C ARG A 9 9.82 -15.25 -11.24
N ILE A 10 9.92 -15.73 -10.00
CA ILE A 10 10.92 -16.74 -9.62
C ILE A 10 10.50 -18.05 -10.26
N VAL A 11 11.35 -18.57 -11.15
CA VAL A 11 11.11 -19.85 -11.87
C VAL A 11 11.97 -21.00 -11.39
N ALA A 12 13.07 -20.69 -10.70
CA ALA A 12 13.95 -21.69 -10.12
C ALA A 12 14.70 -21.16 -8.90
N VAL A 13 14.96 -22.05 -7.94
CA VAL A 13 15.87 -21.81 -6.82
C VAL A 13 16.73 -23.06 -6.67
N GLY A 14 18.07 -22.92 -6.77
CA GLY A 14 18.98 -24.05 -6.73
C GLY A 14 20.38 -23.65 -7.19
N ARG A 15 21.07 -24.59 -7.82
CA ARG A 15 22.38 -24.37 -8.42
C ARG A 15 22.22 -24.05 -9.90
N GLY A 16 22.35 -22.77 -10.25
CA GLY A 16 22.38 -22.35 -11.64
C GLY A 16 23.78 -22.54 -12.26
N GLY A 17 23.84 -22.94 -13.52
CA GLY A 17 25.12 -23.12 -14.21
C GLY A 17 25.01 -23.77 -15.58
N ASN A 18 26.15 -24.25 -16.09
CA ASN A 18 26.22 -25.03 -17.33
C ASN A 18 26.42 -26.53 -16.99
N PRO A 19 25.44 -27.40 -17.30
CA PRO A 19 25.54 -28.84 -17.01
C PRO A 19 26.64 -29.52 -17.82
N ASP A 20 27.09 -28.97 -18.95
CA ASP A 20 28.19 -29.52 -19.76
C ASP A 20 29.55 -29.40 -19.07
N THR A 21 29.67 -28.52 -18.10
CA THR A 21 30.93 -28.20 -17.42
C THR A 21 30.89 -28.50 -15.91
N THR A 22 29.71 -28.67 -15.35
CA THR A 22 29.52 -28.77 -13.90
C THR A 22 28.37 -29.69 -13.57
N ASP A 23 28.63 -30.70 -12.75
CA ASP A 23 27.59 -31.61 -12.26
C ASP A 23 26.66 -30.99 -11.21
N GLY A 24 25.45 -31.51 -11.12
CA GLY A 24 24.46 -31.09 -10.10
C GLY A 24 23.86 -29.70 -10.33
N ILE A 25 23.71 -29.33 -11.60
CA ILE A 25 23.02 -28.10 -12.01
C ILE A 25 21.51 -28.32 -12.01
N ASP A 26 20.79 -27.48 -11.28
CA ASP A 26 19.33 -27.53 -11.19
C ASP A 26 18.65 -26.76 -12.32
N PHE A 27 19.29 -25.68 -12.82
CA PHE A 27 18.81 -24.93 -13.96
C PHE A 27 19.96 -24.27 -14.74
N VAL A 28 19.74 -24.08 -16.04
CA VAL A 28 20.78 -23.65 -16.98
C VAL A 28 20.92 -22.13 -16.98
N ILE A 29 22.17 -21.66 -16.89
CA ILE A 29 22.53 -20.28 -17.21
C ILE A 29 23.00 -20.26 -18.67
N GLY A 30 22.17 -19.73 -19.56
CA GLY A 30 22.44 -19.64 -21.00
C GLY A 30 23.02 -18.30 -21.41
N THR A 31 23.30 -18.18 -22.71
CA THR A 31 23.90 -16.97 -23.32
C THR A 31 23.03 -15.73 -23.17
N ASN A 32 21.72 -15.87 -23.02
CA ASN A 32 20.77 -14.78 -22.85
C ASN A 32 20.44 -14.49 -21.38
N THR A 33 21.13 -15.16 -20.43
CA THR A 33 20.90 -14.96 -18.99
C THR A 33 21.77 -13.80 -18.50
N ILE A 34 21.12 -12.81 -17.90
CA ILE A 34 21.82 -11.74 -17.17
C ILE A 34 22.13 -12.27 -15.77
N VAL A 35 23.41 -12.33 -15.42
CA VAL A 35 23.85 -12.79 -14.09
C VAL A 35 24.14 -11.57 -13.21
N ILE A 36 23.48 -11.54 -12.06
CA ILE A 36 23.71 -10.56 -11.00
C ILE A 36 24.43 -11.27 -9.86
N ASN A 37 25.60 -10.78 -9.47
CA ASN A 37 26.33 -11.35 -8.34
C ASN A 37 25.63 -11.02 -7.03
N GLY A 38 25.16 -12.05 -6.34
CA GLY A 38 24.54 -11.95 -5.03
C GLY A 38 25.35 -12.64 -3.93
N GLU A 39 26.64 -12.90 -4.14
CA GLU A 39 27.48 -13.57 -3.14
C GLU A 39 27.52 -12.75 -1.83
N GLY A 40 27.28 -13.44 -0.71
CA GLY A 40 27.22 -12.79 0.60
C GLY A 40 25.92 -12.01 0.89
N LEU A 41 24.98 -11.95 -0.05
CA LEU A 41 23.70 -11.26 0.11
C LEU A 41 22.58 -12.23 0.49
N ILE A 42 21.55 -11.68 1.09
CA ILE A 42 20.29 -12.38 1.40
C ILE A 42 19.19 -11.80 0.51
N ALA A 43 18.51 -12.65 -0.24
CA ALA A 43 17.34 -12.26 -1.00
C ALA A 43 16.09 -12.37 -0.13
N THR A 44 15.35 -11.29 -0.03
CA THR A 44 14.06 -11.22 0.66
C THR A 44 12.98 -10.72 -0.29
N ALA A 45 11.71 -10.92 0.07
CA ALA A 45 10.63 -10.17 -0.56
C ALA A 45 10.84 -8.68 -0.32
N GLY A 46 10.46 -7.85 -1.30
CA GLY A 46 10.39 -6.40 -1.09
C GLY A 46 9.34 -6.06 -0.03
N ALA A 47 9.63 -5.06 0.78
CA ALA A 47 8.70 -4.62 1.80
C ALA A 47 7.46 -3.95 1.18
N VAL A 48 6.33 -4.07 1.87
CA VAL A 48 5.09 -3.36 1.58
C VAL A 48 4.85 -2.34 2.69
N ASP A 49 4.90 -1.06 2.35
CA ASP A 49 4.58 0.02 3.28
C ASP A 49 3.12 0.45 3.08
N THR A 50 2.29 0.18 4.07
CA THR A 50 0.85 0.43 4.03
C THR A 50 0.44 1.77 4.64
N HIS A 51 1.41 2.57 5.12
CA HIS A 51 1.15 3.86 5.74
C HIS A 51 2.14 4.92 5.26
N VAL A 52 1.93 5.41 4.05
CA VAL A 52 2.81 6.39 3.41
C VAL A 52 2.05 7.66 3.06
N HIS A 53 2.61 8.80 3.45
CA HIS A 53 2.17 10.11 2.98
C HIS A 53 2.95 10.49 1.72
N LEU A 54 2.30 10.47 0.57
CA LEU A 54 2.92 10.72 -0.74
C LEU A 54 3.10 12.22 -1.00
N LEU A 55 3.87 12.89 -0.13
CA LEU A 55 4.06 14.34 -0.14
C LEU A 55 4.94 14.83 -1.30
N SER A 56 5.82 13.98 -1.81
CA SER A 56 6.70 14.30 -2.93
C SER A 56 7.14 13.03 -3.67
N PRO A 57 7.55 13.14 -4.94
CA PRO A 57 8.10 12.02 -5.71
C PRO A 57 9.33 11.35 -5.08
N ARG A 58 10.08 12.07 -4.27
CA ARG A 58 11.25 11.54 -3.56
C ARG A 58 10.92 10.41 -2.58
N VAL A 59 9.68 10.32 -2.14
CA VAL A 59 9.21 9.20 -1.31
C VAL A 59 9.35 7.87 -2.04
N MET A 60 9.10 7.83 -3.35
CA MET A 60 9.24 6.63 -4.18
C MET A 60 10.71 6.20 -4.30
N GLU A 61 11.59 7.15 -4.50
CA GLU A 61 13.04 6.89 -4.57
C GLU A 61 13.57 6.38 -3.23
N ALA A 62 13.16 7.01 -2.11
CA ALA A 62 13.55 6.61 -0.78
C ALA A 62 13.01 5.22 -0.42
N ALA A 63 11.76 4.92 -0.78
CA ALA A 63 11.15 3.63 -0.57
C ALA A 63 11.94 2.52 -1.27
N LEU A 64 12.23 2.69 -2.57
CA LEU A 64 13.02 1.75 -3.35
C LEU A 64 14.44 1.57 -2.79
N ALA A 65 15.11 2.67 -2.42
CA ALA A 65 16.44 2.62 -1.82
C ALA A 65 16.46 1.88 -0.47
N SER A 66 15.31 1.82 0.22
CA SER A 66 15.12 1.12 1.49
C SER A 66 14.61 -0.33 1.32
N GLY A 67 14.44 -0.80 0.10
CA GLY A 67 13.93 -2.15 -0.18
C GLY A 67 12.41 -2.27 -0.13
N VAL A 68 11.68 -1.17 -0.09
CA VAL A 68 10.22 -1.14 -0.22
C VAL A 68 9.86 -1.20 -1.70
N THR A 69 9.05 -2.16 -2.11
CA THR A 69 8.64 -2.36 -3.50
C THR A 69 7.17 -2.07 -3.75
N THR A 70 6.41 -1.84 -2.68
CA THR A 70 4.99 -1.48 -2.75
C THR A 70 4.69 -0.44 -1.68
N VAL A 71 4.02 0.64 -2.07
CA VAL A 71 3.55 1.67 -1.15
C VAL A 71 2.03 1.84 -1.28
N ILE A 72 1.35 1.97 -0.15
CA ILE A 72 -0.06 2.33 -0.10
C ILE A 72 -0.18 3.71 0.51
N GLY A 73 -0.35 4.68 -0.37
CA GLY A 73 -0.44 6.10 -0.02
C GLY A 73 -1.83 6.49 0.44
N GLN A 74 -1.88 7.42 1.36
CA GLN A 74 -3.12 7.88 1.96
C GLN A 74 -3.52 9.25 1.47
N GLU A 75 -2.53 10.01 1.04
CA GLU A 75 -2.65 11.35 0.47
C GLU A 75 -1.54 11.55 -0.54
N PHE A 76 -1.74 12.47 -1.44
CA PHE A 76 -0.69 12.93 -2.33
C PHE A 76 -0.69 14.46 -2.38
N GLY A 77 0.53 15.02 -2.35
CA GLY A 77 0.74 16.44 -2.31
C GLY A 77 0.77 17.02 -0.87
N PRO A 78 0.82 18.35 -0.76
CA PRO A 78 1.11 19.03 0.50
C PRO A 78 -0.10 19.12 1.45
N PHE A 79 -1.24 18.54 1.11
CA PHE A 79 -2.46 18.64 1.92
C PHE A 79 -2.55 17.45 2.87
N TRP A 80 -2.06 17.65 4.05
CA TRP A 80 -2.13 16.72 5.15
C TRP A 80 -3.59 16.38 5.51
N GLY A 81 -3.90 15.11 5.65
CA GLY A 81 -5.19 14.63 6.13
C GLY A 81 -6.38 14.87 5.20
N VAL A 82 -6.15 15.40 4.00
CA VAL A 82 -7.20 15.66 3.03
C VAL A 82 -7.03 14.73 1.82
N GLY A 83 -7.48 13.51 1.94
CA GLY A 83 -7.56 12.60 0.80
C GLY A 83 -8.40 13.19 -0.33
N VAL A 84 -8.04 12.90 -1.57
CA VAL A 84 -8.80 13.31 -2.75
C VAL A 84 -9.63 12.12 -3.23
N ASN A 85 -10.95 12.29 -3.24
CA ASN A 85 -11.87 11.23 -3.68
C ASN A 85 -12.33 11.38 -5.12
N ALA A 86 -12.07 12.52 -5.76
CA ALA A 86 -12.51 12.72 -7.12
C ALA A 86 -11.74 11.81 -8.10
N SER A 87 -12.45 11.08 -8.92
CA SER A 87 -11.88 10.07 -9.83
C SER A 87 -10.89 10.65 -10.85
N GLY A 88 -11.08 11.88 -11.28
CA GLY A 88 -10.16 12.58 -12.19
C GLY A 88 -8.76 12.80 -11.60
N PRO A 89 -8.64 13.50 -10.46
CA PRO A 89 -7.37 13.66 -9.74
C PRO A 89 -6.69 12.35 -9.38
N LEU A 90 -7.44 11.32 -8.96
CA LEU A 90 -6.88 10.00 -8.65
C LEU A 90 -6.24 9.36 -9.89
N ARG A 91 -6.91 9.36 -11.04
CA ARG A 91 -6.33 8.86 -12.30
C ARG A 91 -5.09 9.64 -12.71
N THR A 92 -5.08 10.96 -12.52
CA THR A 92 -3.90 11.79 -12.81
C THR A 92 -2.73 11.42 -11.89
N ALA A 93 -3.00 11.17 -10.62
CA ALA A 93 -1.98 10.72 -9.66
C ALA A 93 -1.40 9.36 -10.07
N TYR A 94 -2.23 8.38 -10.40
CA TYR A 94 -1.75 7.08 -10.87
C TYR A 94 -0.88 7.20 -12.12
N ALA A 95 -1.31 8.00 -13.10
CA ALA A 95 -0.51 8.24 -14.31
C ALA A 95 0.86 8.89 -13.99
N ALA A 96 0.94 9.74 -12.97
CA ALA A 96 2.21 10.31 -12.54
C ALA A 96 3.12 9.29 -11.85
N PHE A 97 2.54 8.30 -11.16
CA PHE A 97 3.30 7.24 -10.50
C PHE A 97 3.89 6.20 -11.47
N ASP A 98 3.36 6.07 -12.68
CA ASP A 98 3.90 5.17 -13.71
C ASP A 98 5.36 5.47 -14.07
N ALA A 99 5.86 6.65 -13.75
CA ALA A 99 7.27 7.01 -13.93
C ALA A 99 8.22 6.30 -12.95
N TYR A 100 7.70 5.67 -11.89
CA TYR A 100 8.49 5.06 -10.83
C TYR A 100 8.36 3.53 -10.85
N PRO A 101 9.47 2.77 -10.77
CA PRO A 101 9.45 1.31 -10.79
C PRO A 101 9.07 0.73 -9.42
N ILE A 102 7.96 1.15 -8.86
CA ILE A 102 7.40 0.74 -7.57
C ILE A 102 5.89 0.55 -7.72
N ASN A 103 5.32 -0.42 -7.01
CA ASN A 103 3.88 -0.57 -6.97
C ASN A 103 3.26 0.50 -6.07
N VAL A 104 2.22 1.16 -6.54
CA VAL A 104 1.52 2.21 -5.81
C VAL A 104 0.04 1.89 -5.71
N GLY A 105 -0.48 1.91 -4.49
CA GLY A 105 -1.90 1.94 -4.21
C GLY A 105 -2.28 3.23 -3.48
N LEU A 106 -3.51 3.67 -3.60
CA LEU A 106 -4.02 4.83 -2.91
C LEU A 106 -5.23 4.46 -2.05
N LEU A 107 -5.30 5.04 -0.86
CA LEU A 107 -6.51 5.07 -0.05
C LEU A 107 -7.24 6.40 -0.31
N GLY A 108 -8.54 6.31 -0.54
CA GLY A 108 -9.39 7.47 -0.68
C GLY A 108 -9.75 8.07 0.68
N ARG A 109 -10.32 9.27 0.66
CA ARG A 109 -10.77 9.96 1.87
C ARG A 109 -11.93 9.20 2.52
N GLY A 110 -11.73 8.75 3.75
CA GLY A 110 -12.74 8.10 4.59
C GLY A 110 -13.52 9.04 5.49
N SER A 111 -13.06 10.30 5.64
CA SER A 111 -13.69 11.31 6.50
C SER A 111 -14.89 11.97 5.82
N ALA A 112 -15.83 11.17 5.32
CA ALA A 112 -17.06 11.63 4.68
C ALA A 112 -18.25 10.81 5.17
N SER A 113 -19.42 11.43 5.25
CA SER A 113 -20.67 10.77 5.67
C SER A 113 -21.65 10.50 4.53
N ARG A 114 -21.24 10.81 3.30
CA ARG A 114 -22.06 10.61 2.09
C ARG A 114 -21.46 9.53 1.22
N ARG A 115 -22.25 8.52 0.90
CA ARG A 115 -21.88 7.40 0.03
C ARG A 115 -21.24 7.85 -1.31
N GLY A 116 -21.78 8.88 -1.96
CA GLY A 116 -21.29 9.34 -3.25
C GLY A 116 -19.80 9.68 -3.28
N SER A 117 -19.29 10.30 -2.21
CA SER A 117 -17.85 10.65 -2.12
C SER A 117 -16.94 9.41 -2.10
N PHE A 118 -17.39 8.32 -1.52
CA PHE A 118 -16.63 7.07 -1.49
C PHE A 118 -16.67 6.37 -2.86
N LEU A 119 -17.84 6.38 -3.53
CA LEU A 119 -18.00 5.77 -4.85
C LEU A 119 -17.11 6.46 -5.89
N GLU A 120 -17.00 7.78 -5.86
CA GLU A 120 -16.06 8.52 -6.73
C GLU A 120 -14.60 8.10 -6.50
N GLY A 121 -14.22 7.82 -5.26
CA GLY A 121 -12.91 7.28 -4.93
C GLY A 121 -12.70 5.89 -5.54
N LEU A 122 -13.66 4.99 -5.37
CA LEU A 122 -13.62 3.64 -5.94
C LEU A 122 -13.54 3.67 -7.46
N GLU A 123 -14.32 4.52 -8.12
CA GLU A 123 -14.23 4.75 -9.56
C GLU A 123 -12.86 5.28 -10.00
N GLY A 124 -12.19 6.02 -9.14
CA GLY A 124 -10.83 6.51 -9.32
C GLY A 124 -9.75 5.47 -9.10
N GLY A 125 -10.11 4.29 -8.57
CA GLY A 125 -9.19 3.17 -8.36
C GLY A 125 -8.55 3.10 -6.97
N VAL A 126 -9.16 3.69 -5.93
CA VAL A 126 -8.64 3.54 -4.57
C VAL A 126 -8.81 2.10 -4.07
N LEU A 127 -7.87 1.65 -3.24
CA LEU A 127 -7.85 0.32 -2.64
C LEU A 127 -8.70 0.23 -1.36
N GLY A 128 -9.20 1.35 -0.88
CA GLY A 128 -9.96 1.46 0.34
C GLY A 128 -10.02 2.90 0.82
N PHE A 129 -10.27 3.09 2.10
CA PHE A 129 -10.53 4.41 2.66
C PHE A 129 -9.65 4.70 3.87
N LYS A 130 -9.13 5.93 3.93
CA LYS A 130 -8.42 6.45 5.11
C LYS A 130 -9.34 7.34 5.92
N VAL A 131 -9.54 6.97 7.17
CA VAL A 131 -10.26 7.75 8.17
C VAL A 131 -9.26 8.44 9.10
N HIS A 132 -9.46 9.72 9.32
CA HIS A 132 -8.69 10.53 10.25
C HIS A 132 -9.61 11.06 11.33
N GLU A 133 -9.53 10.54 12.54
CA GLU A 133 -10.39 10.94 13.66
C GLU A 133 -10.09 12.37 14.11
N ASP A 134 -8.83 12.77 14.13
CA ASP A 134 -8.35 14.09 14.52
C ASP A 134 -8.72 15.22 13.54
N THR A 135 -9.00 14.91 12.29
CA THR A 135 -9.36 15.88 11.24
C THR A 135 -10.86 15.92 10.92
N GLY A 136 -11.69 15.49 11.87
CA GLY A 136 -13.15 15.64 11.80
C GLY A 136 -13.90 14.44 11.21
N ALA A 137 -13.31 13.26 11.23
CA ALA A 137 -14.08 12.06 10.96
C ALA A 137 -15.02 11.78 12.15
N SER A 138 -16.30 12.03 11.96
CA SER A 138 -17.32 11.64 12.94
C SER A 138 -17.51 10.12 12.97
N LEU A 139 -18.07 9.60 14.07
CA LEU A 139 -18.47 8.19 14.17
C LEU A 139 -19.34 7.75 12.99
N ARG A 140 -20.20 8.64 12.49
CA ARG A 140 -21.00 8.39 11.28
C ARG A 140 -20.16 8.26 10.03
N ALA A 141 -19.10 9.04 9.87
CA ALA A 141 -18.20 8.91 8.73
C ALA A 141 -17.47 7.57 8.79
N PHE A 142 -16.98 7.19 9.95
CA PHE A 142 -16.34 5.91 10.16
C PHE A 142 -17.29 4.73 9.89
N ASP A 143 -18.50 4.78 10.43
CA ASP A 143 -19.54 3.76 10.17
C ASP A 143 -19.85 3.65 8.67
N THR A 144 -19.98 4.79 7.96
CA THR A 144 -20.22 4.80 6.52
C THR A 144 -19.06 4.17 5.76
N ALA A 145 -17.81 4.47 6.13
CA ALA A 145 -16.63 3.87 5.53
C ALA A 145 -16.61 2.35 5.70
N LEU A 146 -16.90 1.86 6.90
CA LEU A 146 -16.95 0.43 7.22
C LEU A 146 -18.06 -0.30 6.45
N HIS A 147 -19.26 0.29 6.34
CA HIS A 147 -20.34 -0.29 5.54
C HIS A 147 -19.96 -0.44 4.07
N LEU A 148 -19.33 0.57 3.50
CA LEU A 148 -18.91 0.53 2.10
C LEU A 148 -17.71 -0.41 1.90
N ALA A 149 -16.83 -0.50 2.89
CA ALA A 149 -15.74 -1.46 2.84
C ALA A 149 -16.25 -2.91 2.80
N ASP A 150 -17.26 -3.23 3.61
CA ASP A 150 -17.91 -4.55 3.57
C ASP A 150 -18.62 -4.81 2.23
N GLU A 151 -19.28 -3.78 1.65
CA GLU A 151 -20.01 -3.91 0.39
C GLU A 151 -19.08 -4.12 -0.81
N PHE A 152 -17.93 -3.43 -0.83
CA PHE A 152 -16.99 -3.44 -1.97
C PHE A 152 -15.74 -4.27 -1.75
N ASP A 153 -15.64 -4.96 -0.61
CA ASP A 153 -14.48 -5.76 -0.21
C ASP A 153 -13.16 -4.97 -0.28
N VAL A 154 -13.15 -3.80 0.37
CA VAL A 154 -11.99 -2.91 0.40
C VAL A 154 -11.57 -2.59 1.84
N GLN A 155 -10.35 -2.08 2.01
CA GLN A 155 -9.77 -1.76 3.32
C GLN A 155 -10.32 -0.44 3.89
N VAL A 156 -10.52 -0.39 5.21
CA VAL A 156 -10.57 0.84 5.99
C VAL A 156 -9.33 0.94 6.86
N ALA A 157 -8.61 2.04 6.74
CA ALA A 157 -7.47 2.36 7.59
C ALA A 157 -7.79 3.60 8.42
N VAL A 158 -7.56 3.52 9.72
CA VAL A 158 -7.91 4.57 10.68
C VAL A 158 -6.65 5.14 11.31
N HIS A 159 -6.49 6.46 11.24
CA HIS A 159 -5.58 7.18 12.11
C HIS A 159 -6.26 7.24 13.48
N THR A 160 -5.80 6.37 14.38
CA THR A 160 -6.28 6.36 15.75
C THR A 160 -5.48 7.41 16.51
N ASP A 161 -6.12 8.46 16.90
CA ASP A 161 -5.49 9.53 17.66
C ASP A 161 -6.26 9.77 18.96
N GLY A 162 -5.61 9.52 20.08
CA GLY A 162 -6.11 9.87 21.39
C GLY A 162 -6.27 11.38 21.62
N LEU A 163 -5.84 12.19 20.64
CA LEU A 163 -6.09 13.63 20.60
C LEU A 163 -7.45 13.99 20.02
N ASN A 164 -8.27 13.03 19.64
CA ASN A 164 -9.61 13.32 19.20
C ASN A 164 -10.43 13.83 20.36
N GLU A 165 -10.52 15.13 20.47
CA GLU A 165 -11.10 15.87 21.59
C GLU A 165 -12.58 15.57 21.86
N GLY A 166 -13.24 14.83 21.02
CA GLY A 166 -14.67 14.54 21.13
C GLY A 166 -15.03 13.06 21.30
N LEU A 167 -14.07 12.14 21.12
CA LEU A 167 -14.36 10.72 21.07
C LEU A 167 -13.36 9.92 21.93
N SER A 168 -13.79 8.76 22.39
CA SER A 168 -12.93 7.81 23.08
C SER A 168 -12.66 6.59 22.20
N VAL A 169 -11.59 5.85 22.49
CA VAL A 169 -11.31 4.56 21.85
C VAL A 169 -12.50 3.61 21.95
N SER A 170 -13.25 3.66 23.07
CA SER A 170 -14.45 2.85 23.25
C SER A 170 -15.58 3.22 22.28
N ASP A 171 -15.71 4.49 21.89
CA ASP A 171 -16.70 4.92 20.91
C ASP A 171 -16.35 4.40 19.51
N THR A 172 -15.08 4.50 19.13
CA THR A 172 -14.56 3.96 17.87
C THR A 172 -14.78 2.44 17.80
N LEU A 173 -14.44 1.71 18.86
CA LEU A 173 -14.66 0.27 18.95
C LEU A 173 -16.14 -0.10 18.90
N ALA A 174 -17.00 0.66 19.56
CA ALA A 174 -18.44 0.42 19.54
C ALA A 174 -19.00 0.56 18.11
N VAL A 175 -18.59 1.59 17.38
CA VAL A 175 -19.02 1.81 15.99
C VAL A 175 -18.47 0.75 15.04
N SER A 176 -17.29 0.21 15.31
CA SER A 176 -16.75 -0.86 14.47
C SER A 176 -17.65 -2.08 14.43
N ALA A 177 -18.35 -2.36 15.53
CA ALA A 177 -19.34 -3.44 15.66
C ALA A 177 -18.82 -4.80 15.15
N GLY A 178 -17.53 -5.08 15.36
CA GLY A 178 -16.86 -6.29 14.91
C GLY A 178 -16.44 -6.31 13.44
N ARG A 179 -16.65 -5.22 12.69
CA ARG A 179 -16.15 -5.08 11.32
C ARG A 179 -14.62 -4.87 11.30
N VAL A 180 -13.99 -5.27 10.22
CA VAL A 180 -12.54 -5.20 10.08
C VAL A 180 -12.08 -3.80 9.67
N PHE A 181 -11.07 -3.29 10.34
CA PHE A 181 -10.33 -2.10 9.95
C PHE A 181 -8.88 -2.20 10.41
N HIS A 182 -8.01 -1.42 9.79
CA HIS A 182 -6.61 -1.33 10.18
C HIS A 182 -6.40 -0.06 11.01
N ALA A 183 -6.10 -0.24 12.28
CA ALA A 183 -5.73 0.86 13.17
C ALA A 183 -4.24 1.16 13.02
N PHE A 184 -3.90 2.38 12.60
CA PHE A 184 -2.52 2.85 12.50
C PHE A 184 -2.03 3.41 13.84
N HIS A 185 -0.72 3.29 14.09
CA HIS A 185 0.02 3.90 15.21
C HIS A 185 -0.73 3.91 16.54
N VAL A 186 -1.37 2.79 16.86
CA VAL A 186 -2.15 2.59 18.10
C VAL A 186 -1.31 2.83 19.37
N GLU A 187 -0.01 2.66 19.26
CA GLU A 187 0.96 2.93 20.33
C GLU A 187 1.00 4.39 20.79
N GLY A 188 0.46 5.30 19.98
CA GLY A 188 0.38 6.73 20.30
C GLY A 188 -0.94 7.17 20.95
N CYS A 189 -1.86 6.25 21.17
CA CYS A 189 -3.19 6.55 21.68
C CYS A 189 -3.24 6.48 23.22
#